data_f02bd3e10bdcfa8990294eb5506e1315
#
_entry.id   f02bd3e10bdcfa8990294eb5506e1315
#
_cell.length_a   1.000
_cell.length_b   1.000
_cell.length_c   1.000
_cell.angle_alpha   90.00
_cell.angle_beta   90.00
_cell.angle_gamma   90.00
#
_symmetry.space_group_name_H-M   'P 1'
#
loop_
_entity.id
_entity.type
_entity.pdbx_description
1 polymer ?
#
loop_
_entity_poly.entity_id
_entity_poly.type
_entity_poly.pdbx_seq_one_letter_code
_entity_poly.pdbx_strand_id
1 'polypeptide(L)'
;MTFDNVIDIANLIVQALIGLFTLGALIVAFCQNNQTKRNREDDIKRHQPSRISAWYEGGRNRTDHPEDNRFAWRFVVLRNESESPVYDVIVTCVGISGAGPSFKGEDNSPAFPDRVCVGTLPPGAWYIWLPTGGSGMGVRTAPETAFTDANGISWVRRGNGWLEEISMEPASFYSLPLPLTWYGCKKLTE
;
A
#
# COMPACT_ATOMS: atom_id res chain seq x y z
N MET A 1 -18.19 60.19 36.23
CA MET A 1 -18.41 58.90 35.60
C MET A 1 -19.54 58.29 36.40
N THR A 2 -20.72 58.24 35.85
CA THR A 2 -21.92 57.65 36.50
C THR A 2 -21.84 56.14 36.54
N PHE A 3 -22.40 55.53 37.59
CA PHE A 3 -22.33 54.10 37.83
C PHE A 3 -22.91 53.30 36.62
N ASP A 4 -23.90 53.87 35.94
CA ASP A 4 -24.50 53.31 34.73
C ASP A 4 -23.52 53.17 33.56
N ASN A 5 -22.64 54.14 33.34
CA ASN A 5 -21.63 54.07 32.28
C ASN A 5 -20.60 52.92 32.48
N VAL A 6 -20.33 52.56 33.75
CA VAL A 6 -19.42 51.46 34.08
C VAL A 6 -20.06 50.10 33.77
N ILE A 7 -21.35 49.97 34.03
CA ILE A 7 -22.13 48.76 33.74
C ILE A 7 -22.23 48.55 32.21
N ASP A 8 -22.52 49.60 31.46
CA ASP A 8 -22.61 49.53 29.99
C ASP A 8 -21.29 49.15 29.34
N ILE A 9 -20.16 49.69 29.81
CA ILE A 9 -18.83 49.29 29.33
C ILE A 9 -18.52 47.83 29.66
N ALA A 10 -18.85 47.37 30.87
CA ALA A 10 -18.64 45.99 31.26
C ALA A 10 -19.46 45.01 30.39
N ASN A 11 -20.72 45.33 30.10
CA ASN A 11 -21.58 44.56 29.22
C ASN A 11 -21.03 44.51 27.78
N LEU A 12 -20.53 45.62 27.27
CA LEU A 12 -19.92 45.68 25.93
C LEU A 12 -18.68 44.77 25.83
N ILE A 13 -17.83 44.79 26.86
CA ILE A 13 -16.63 43.92 26.92
C ILE A 13 -17.02 42.44 26.95
N VAL A 14 -18.02 42.09 27.77
CA VAL A 14 -18.52 40.71 27.85
C VAL A 14 -19.08 40.24 26.50
N GLN A 15 -19.88 41.05 25.81
CA GLN A 15 -20.41 40.75 24.49
C GLN A 15 -19.30 40.61 23.45
N ALA A 16 -18.29 41.44 23.47
CA ALA A 16 -17.14 41.35 22.58
C ALA A 16 -16.35 40.03 22.82
N LEU A 17 -16.15 39.65 24.06
CA LEU A 17 -15.50 38.39 24.43
C LEU A 17 -16.30 37.19 23.96
N ILE A 18 -17.62 37.18 24.18
CA ILE A 18 -18.51 36.10 23.68
C ILE A 18 -18.44 36.01 22.15
N GLY A 19 -18.45 37.16 21.45
CA GLY A 19 -18.33 37.19 19.98
C GLY A 19 -17.00 36.61 19.49
N LEU A 20 -15.89 36.93 20.17
CA LEU A 20 -14.57 36.35 19.84
C LEU A 20 -14.51 34.84 20.10
N PHE A 21 -15.09 34.38 21.22
CA PHE A 21 -15.14 32.94 21.52
C PHE A 21 -16.01 32.16 20.52
N THR A 22 -17.15 32.70 20.13
CA THR A 22 -18.01 32.10 19.12
C THR A 22 -17.34 32.05 17.75
N LEU A 23 -16.64 33.07 17.34
CA LEU A 23 -15.86 33.11 16.10
C LEU A 23 -14.76 32.04 16.10
N GLY A 24 -14.00 31.97 17.22
CA GLY A 24 -12.99 30.95 17.41
C GLY A 24 -13.54 29.50 17.31
N ALA A 25 -14.67 29.26 17.98
CA ALA A 25 -15.34 27.97 17.93
C ALA A 25 -15.79 27.60 16.51
N LEU A 26 -16.30 28.57 15.73
CA LEU A 26 -16.67 28.34 14.33
C LEU A 26 -15.48 27.99 13.44
N ILE A 27 -14.34 28.66 13.61
CA ILE A 27 -13.13 28.35 12.87
C ILE A 27 -12.64 26.93 13.17
N VAL A 28 -12.61 26.57 14.46
CA VAL A 28 -12.22 25.21 14.88
C VAL A 28 -13.15 24.15 14.29
N ALA A 29 -14.47 24.36 14.37
CA ALA A 29 -15.46 23.45 13.81
C ALA A 29 -15.32 23.29 12.29
N PHE A 30 -15.05 24.37 11.58
CA PHE A 30 -14.79 24.33 10.14
C PHE A 30 -13.51 23.55 9.80
N CYS A 31 -12.42 23.77 10.52
CA CYS A 31 -11.17 23.01 10.35
C CYS A 31 -11.37 21.52 10.63
N GLN A 32 -12.07 21.17 11.70
CA GLN A 32 -12.37 19.80 12.05
C GLN A 32 -13.24 19.10 10.99
N ASN A 33 -14.26 19.79 10.48
CA ASN A 33 -15.09 19.25 9.41
C ASN A 33 -14.31 18.96 8.15
N ASN A 34 -13.40 19.85 7.75
CA ASN A 34 -12.55 19.66 6.58
C ASN A 34 -11.55 18.50 6.78
N GLN A 35 -10.97 18.35 7.96
CA GLN A 35 -10.11 17.22 8.30
C GLN A 35 -10.89 15.90 8.25
N THR A 36 -12.09 15.87 8.82
CA THR A 36 -12.94 14.66 8.81
C THR A 36 -13.31 14.22 7.39
N LYS A 37 -13.62 15.18 6.51
CA LYS A 37 -13.89 14.86 5.09
C LYS A 37 -12.69 14.25 4.40
N ARG A 38 -11.51 14.86 4.53
CA ARG A 38 -10.26 14.34 3.95
C ARG A 38 -9.92 12.94 4.46
N ASN A 39 -10.03 12.72 5.77
CA ASN A 39 -9.76 11.42 6.37
C ASN A 39 -10.73 10.35 5.84
N ARG A 40 -12.01 10.68 5.65
CA ARG A 40 -13.00 9.76 5.07
C ARG A 40 -12.70 9.43 3.60
N GLU A 41 -12.31 10.42 2.83
CA GLU A 41 -11.91 10.23 1.42
C GLU A 41 -10.68 9.31 1.33
N ASP A 42 -9.67 9.54 2.17
CA ASP A 42 -8.48 8.71 2.27
C ASP A 42 -8.80 7.28 2.74
N ASP A 43 -9.69 7.11 3.71
CA ASP A 43 -10.12 5.80 4.20
C ASP A 43 -10.87 5.02 3.11
N ILE A 44 -11.77 5.68 2.38
CA ILE A 44 -12.50 5.06 1.26
C ILE A 44 -11.52 4.68 0.15
N LYS A 45 -10.59 5.57 -0.19
CA LYS A 45 -9.57 5.34 -1.20
C LYS A 45 -8.67 4.14 -0.86
N ARG A 46 -8.28 4.01 0.42
CA ARG A 46 -7.40 2.94 0.91
C ARG A 46 -8.13 1.64 1.26
N HIS A 47 -9.47 1.62 1.23
CA HIS A 47 -10.25 0.46 1.68
C HIS A 47 -9.92 -0.81 0.90
N GLN A 48 -9.95 -0.78 -0.42
CA GLN A 48 -9.62 -1.94 -1.24
C GLN A 48 -8.12 -2.29 -1.19
N PRO A 49 -7.18 -1.34 -1.47
CA PRO A 49 -5.77 -1.70 -1.53
C PRO A 49 -5.19 -2.16 -0.18
N SER A 50 -5.77 -1.74 0.95
CA SER A 50 -5.35 -2.23 2.26
C SER A 50 -5.61 -3.73 2.46
N ARG A 51 -6.54 -4.32 1.72
CA ARG A 51 -6.93 -5.73 1.76
C ARG A 51 -6.13 -6.63 0.80
N ILE A 52 -5.17 -6.07 0.09
CA ILE A 52 -4.27 -6.83 -0.77
C ILE A 52 -2.98 -7.11 0.00
N SER A 53 -2.60 -8.37 0.05
CA SER A 53 -1.39 -8.80 0.76
C SER A 53 -0.65 -9.91 0.02
N ALA A 54 0.66 -9.97 0.24
CA ALA A 54 1.53 -11.01 -0.28
C ALA A 54 2.55 -11.41 0.78
N TRP A 55 2.83 -12.73 0.90
CA TRP A 55 3.84 -13.22 1.82
C TRP A 55 4.43 -14.54 1.35
N TYR A 56 5.63 -14.86 1.83
CA TYR A 56 6.21 -16.18 1.64
C TYR A 56 5.54 -17.16 2.59
N GLU A 57 5.06 -18.29 2.06
CA GLU A 57 4.61 -19.39 2.89
C GLU A 57 5.69 -20.45 2.97
N GLY A 58 6.14 -20.74 4.20
CA GLY A 58 7.12 -21.77 4.48
C GLY A 58 6.49 -23.14 4.72
N GLY A 59 7.24 -24.20 4.44
CA GLY A 59 6.90 -25.55 4.91
C GLY A 59 5.98 -26.39 4.02
N ARG A 60 5.51 -25.89 2.89
CA ARG A 60 4.78 -26.71 1.92
C ARG A 60 5.79 -27.36 0.96
N ASN A 61 5.98 -28.67 1.06
CA ASN A 61 6.66 -29.49 0.04
C ASN A 61 5.75 -29.58 -1.20
N ARG A 62 5.71 -28.54 -2.01
CA ARG A 62 5.02 -28.56 -3.29
C ARG A 62 5.97 -28.97 -4.39
N THR A 63 5.53 -29.89 -5.21
CA THR A 63 6.29 -30.43 -6.36
C THR A 63 5.99 -29.68 -7.66
N ASP A 64 5.09 -28.68 -7.61
CA ASP A 64 4.63 -27.90 -8.77
C ASP A 64 5.43 -26.62 -9.04
N HIS A 65 6.65 -26.52 -8.47
CA HIS A 65 7.55 -25.42 -8.77
C HIS A 65 8.16 -25.56 -10.18
N PRO A 66 8.55 -24.45 -10.82
CA PRO A 66 9.23 -24.52 -12.11
C PRO A 66 10.54 -25.33 -12.01
N GLU A 67 10.83 -26.12 -13.05
CA GLU A 67 12.03 -26.98 -13.10
C GLU A 67 13.32 -26.19 -13.37
N ASP A 68 13.25 -24.87 -13.49
CA ASP A 68 14.41 -24.02 -13.76
C ASP A 68 15.31 -23.88 -12.52
N ASN A 69 16.40 -24.63 -12.53
CA ASN A 69 17.39 -24.65 -11.43
C ASN A 69 18.31 -23.40 -11.38
N ARG A 70 18.13 -22.42 -12.27
CA ARG A 70 18.92 -21.17 -12.24
C ARG A 70 18.52 -20.26 -11.10
N PHE A 71 17.33 -20.45 -10.53
CA PHE A 71 16.76 -19.61 -9.48
C PHE A 71 16.38 -20.42 -8.25
N ALA A 72 16.46 -19.76 -7.10
CA ALA A 72 15.79 -20.24 -5.91
C ALA A 72 14.31 -19.77 -5.97
N TRP A 73 13.39 -20.70 -6.08
CA TRP A 73 11.96 -20.40 -6.13
C TRP A 73 11.37 -20.27 -4.73
N ARG A 74 10.54 -19.25 -4.54
CA ARG A 74 9.77 -19.04 -3.31
C ARG A 74 8.29 -19.12 -3.60
N PHE A 75 7.59 -19.86 -2.76
CA PHE A 75 6.14 -19.93 -2.78
C PHE A 75 5.56 -18.66 -2.15
N VAL A 76 4.82 -17.89 -2.93
CA VAL A 76 4.20 -16.65 -2.51
C VAL A 76 2.70 -16.81 -2.52
N VAL A 77 2.06 -16.56 -1.39
CA VAL A 77 0.61 -16.42 -1.30
C VAL A 77 0.25 -14.98 -1.59
N LEU A 78 -0.72 -14.80 -2.48
CA LEU A 78 -1.36 -13.54 -2.82
C LEU A 78 -2.79 -13.60 -2.30
N ARG A 79 -3.19 -12.64 -1.50
CA ARG A 79 -4.54 -12.59 -0.95
C ARG A 79 -5.21 -11.28 -1.29
N ASN A 80 -6.40 -11.39 -1.88
CA ASN A 80 -7.31 -10.29 -2.11
C ASN A 80 -8.55 -10.52 -1.24
N GLU A 81 -8.62 -9.83 -0.11
CA GLU A 81 -9.76 -9.89 0.81
C GLU A 81 -10.84 -8.85 0.48
N SER A 82 -10.67 -8.11 -0.62
CA SER A 82 -11.71 -7.19 -1.10
C SER A 82 -12.76 -7.94 -1.93
N GLU A 83 -13.86 -7.27 -2.22
CA GLU A 83 -14.96 -7.82 -3.03
C GLU A 83 -14.73 -7.67 -4.53
N SER A 84 -13.70 -6.90 -4.92
CA SER A 84 -13.41 -6.59 -6.32
C SER A 84 -12.01 -7.08 -6.72
N PRO A 85 -11.78 -7.43 -7.99
CA PRO A 85 -10.45 -7.76 -8.47
C PRO A 85 -9.54 -6.53 -8.44
N VAL A 86 -8.23 -6.78 -8.40
CA VAL A 86 -7.20 -5.79 -8.70
C VAL A 86 -6.45 -6.21 -9.96
N TYR A 87 -5.87 -5.25 -10.65
CA TYR A 87 -5.33 -5.39 -12.01
C TYR A 87 -3.84 -5.08 -12.03
N ASP A 88 -3.18 -5.44 -13.11
CA ASP A 88 -1.77 -5.16 -13.38
C ASP A 88 -0.85 -5.57 -12.23
N VAL A 89 -1.21 -6.68 -11.57
CA VAL A 89 -0.49 -7.16 -10.41
C VAL A 89 0.87 -7.67 -10.82
N ILE A 90 1.92 -7.08 -10.24
CA ILE A 90 3.32 -7.44 -10.45
C ILE A 90 3.95 -7.69 -9.09
N VAL A 91 4.60 -8.83 -8.96
CA VAL A 91 5.26 -9.24 -7.71
C VAL A 91 6.76 -9.34 -7.92
N THR A 92 7.52 -8.78 -7.00
CA THR A 92 8.98 -8.85 -7.01
C THR A 92 9.52 -9.25 -5.64
N CYS A 93 10.75 -9.74 -5.61
CA CYS A 93 11.48 -10.04 -4.38
C CYS A 93 12.31 -8.83 -3.98
N VAL A 94 12.22 -8.39 -2.74
CA VAL A 94 13.02 -7.29 -2.19
C VAL A 94 13.77 -7.71 -0.93
N GLY A 95 14.94 -7.12 -0.70
CA GLY A 95 15.70 -7.28 0.54
C GLY A 95 15.19 -6.32 1.61
N ILE A 96 14.74 -6.83 2.74
CA ILE A 96 14.22 -6.02 3.85
C ILE A 96 15.19 -5.84 5.00
N SER A 97 16.13 -6.76 5.18
CA SER A 97 17.19 -6.67 6.19
C SER A 97 18.30 -7.68 5.92
N GLY A 98 19.48 -7.51 6.51
CA GLY A 98 20.59 -8.46 6.42
C GLY A 98 21.93 -7.79 6.16
N ALA A 99 22.88 -8.54 5.61
CA ALA A 99 24.27 -8.10 5.39
C ALA A 99 24.41 -7.08 4.22
N GLY A 100 23.36 -6.84 3.45
CA GLY A 100 23.33 -5.85 2.37
C GLY A 100 22.35 -4.72 2.65
N PRO A 101 22.39 -3.62 1.90
CA PRO A 101 21.39 -2.58 1.99
C PRO A 101 20.01 -3.14 1.63
N SER A 102 18.98 -2.68 2.33
CA SER A 102 17.59 -2.90 1.87
C SER A 102 17.41 -2.18 0.53
N PHE A 103 16.69 -2.79 -0.38
CA PHE A 103 16.36 -2.19 -1.67
C PHE A 103 14.88 -2.33 -1.95
N LYS A 104 14.38 -1.39 -2.73
CA LYS A 104 13.00 -1.36 -3.21
C LYS A 104 12.91 -2.08 -4.56
N GLY A 105 11.72 -2.53 -4.92
CA GLY A 105 11.52 -3.24 -6.17
C GLY A 105 11.86 -2.43 -7.42
N GLU A 106 11.69 -1.10 -7.38
CA GLU A 106 12.05 -0.18 -8.46
C GLU A 106 13.56 0.01 -8.66
N ASP A 107 14.41 -0.34 -7.69
CA ASP A 107 15.86 -0.10 -7.75
C ASP A 107 16.60 -1.00 -8.76
N ASN A 108 15.89 -1.89 -9.48
CA ASN A 108 16.46 -2.78 -10.50
C ASN A 108 17.74 -3.47 -10.05
N SER A 109 17.72 -4.05 -8.86
CA SER A 109 18.89 -4.76 -8.33
C SER A 109 19.26 -5.96 -9.21
N PRO A 110 20.49 -6.07 -9.70
CA PRO A 110 20.92 -7.24 -10.46
C PRO A 110 20.81 -8.56 -9.69
N ALA A 111 20.77 -8.51 -8.36
CA ALA A 111 20.62 -9.68 -7.51
C ALA A 111 19.21 -10.27 -7.53
N PHE A 112 18.19 -9.48 -7.93
CA PHE A 112 16.78 -9.89 -7.96
C PHE A 112 16.10 -9.32 -9.21
N PRO A 113 16.53 -9.74 -10.41
CA PRO A 113 16.07 -9.14 -11.66
C PRO A 113 14.64 -9.55 -12.01
N ASP A 114 14.15 -10.65 -11.41
CA ASP A 114 12.95 -11.31 -11.92
C ASP A 114 11.70 -10.86 -11.16
N ARG A 115 10.70 -10.53 -11.94
CA ARG A 115 9.38 -10.14 -11.49
C ARG A 115 8.35 -11.04 -12.14
N VAL A 116 7.29 -11.34 -11.41
CA VAL A 116 6.17 -12.13 -11.91
C VAL A 116 5.00 -11.22 -12.19
N CYS A 117 4.66 -11.08 -13.47
CA CYS A 117 3.49 -10.34 -13.91
C CYS A 117 2.27 -11.26 -13.82
N VAL A 118 1.45 -11.06 -12.80
CA VAL A 118 0.25 -11.88 -12.52
C VAL A 118 -0.92 -11.44 -13.39
N GLY A 119 -1.07 -10.14 -13.63
CA GLY A 119 -2.21 -9.53 -14.30
C GLY A 119 -3.36 -9.28 -13.34
N THR A 120 -4.47 -9.98 -13.48
CA THR A 120 -5.63 -9.80 -12.61
C THR A 120 -5.56 -10.72 -11.41
N LEU A 121 -5.79 -10.18 -10.20
CA LEU A 121 -5.95 -10.93 -8.96
C LEU A 121 -7.40 -10.84 -8.47
N PRO A 122 -8.23 -11.87 -8.70
CA PRO A 122 -9.61 -11.89 -8.21
C PRO A 122 -9.66 -11.99 -6.68
N PRO A 123 -10.81 -11.74 -6.05
CA PRO A 123 -11.02 -12.01 -4.63
C PRO A 123 -10.67 -13.45 -4.23
N GLY A 124 -10.08 -13.60 -3.06
CA GLY A 124 -9.69 -14.90 -2.51
C GLY A 124 -8.18 -15.07 -2.31
N ALA A 125 -7.77 -16.33 -2.09
CA ALA A 125 -6.38 -16.71 -1.88
C ALA A 125 -5.81 -17.40 -3.13
N TRP A 126 -4.66 -16.95 -3.55
CA TRP A 126 -3.96 -17.38 -4.75
C TRP A 126 -2.50 -17.59 -4.46
N TYR A 127 -1.77 -18.23 -5.35
CA TYR A 127 -0.33 -18.37 -5.21
C TYR A 127 0.41 -18.25 -6.54
N ILE A 128 1.67 -17.90 -6.42
CA ILE A 128 2.65 -17.89 -7.50
C ILE A 128 3.97 -18.49 -7.01
N TRP A 129 4.81 -18.86 -7.95
CA TRP A 129 6.21 -19.11 -7.70
C TRP A 129 7.01 -17.87 -8.11
N LEU A 130 7.73 -17.30 -7.15
CA LEU A 130 8.56 -16.12 -7.37
C LEU A 130 10.04 -16.54 -7.43
N PRO A 131 10.74 -16.25 -8.53
CA PRO A 131 12.18 -16.47 -8.60
C PRO A 131 12.89 -15.49 -7.65
N THR A 132 13.89 -15.99 -6.95
CA THR A 132 14.70 -15.18 -6.04
C THR A 132 16.18 -15.45 -6.28
N GLY A 133 17.03 -14.45 -6.09
CA GLY A 133 18.48 -14.58 -6.21
C GLY A 133 19.16 -15.44 -5.14
N GLY A 134 18.37 -16.11 -4.31
CA GLY A 134 18.84 -16.83 -3.13
C GLY A 134 19.05 -15.92 -1.92
N SER A 135 18.98 -16.50 -0.74
CA SER A 135 19.22 -15.79 0.53
C SER A 135 20.60 -16.13 1.07
N GLY A 136 21.63 -15.55 0.48
CA GLY A 136 23.00 -15.67 1.00
C GLY A 136 23.19 -14.75 2.21
N MET A 137 24.08 -15.13 3.15
CA MET A 137 24.62 -14.24 4.19
C MET A 137 23.58 -13.59 5.12
N GLY A 138 22.51 -14.29 5.48
CA GLY A 138 21.52 -13.77 6.43
C GLY A 138 20.61 -12.66 5.87
N VAL A 139 20.54 -12.49 4.56
CA VAL A 139 19.60 -11.55 3.92
C VAL A 139 18.17 -12.04 4.09
N ARG A 140 17.32 -11.21 4.67
CA ARG A 140 15.87 -11.44 4.72
C ARG A 140 15.23 -10.77 3.53
N THR A 141 14.44 -11.54 2.80
CA THR A 141 13.68 -11.07 1.64
C THR A 141 12.18 -11.10 1.94
N ALA A 142 11.42 -10.29 1.23
CA ALA A 142 9.96 -10.31 1.25
C ALA A 142 9.41 -10.06 -0.16
N PRO A 143 8.19 -10.49 -0.46
CA PRO A 143 7.52 -10.08 -1.68
C PRO A 143 7.07 -8.63 -1.56
N GLU A 144 7.30 -7.86 -2.61
CA GLU A 144 6.72 -6.55 -2.84
C GLU A 144 5.73 -6.67 -4.01
N THR A 145 4.59 -6.02 -3.91
CA THR A 145 3.51 -6.18 -4.89
C THR A 145 2.99 -4.83 -5.33
N ALA A 146 3.09 -4.50 -6.61
CA ALA A 146 2.42 -3.37 -7.20
C ALA A 146 1.16 -3.83 -7.94
N PHE A 147 0.11 -3.00 -7.93
CA PHE A 147 -1.18 -3.31 -8.54
C PHE A 147 -2.01 -2.05 -8.76
N THR A 148 -3.01 -2.15 -9.63
CA THR A 148 -4.03 -1.13 -9.86
C THR A 148 -5.35 -1.60 -9.24
N ASP A 149 -5.98 -0.75 -8.41
CA ASP A 149 -7.26 -1.06 -7.77
C ASP A 149 -8.45 -0.91 -8.74
N ALA A 150 -9.66 -1.24 -8.28
CA ALA A 150 -10.88 -1.14 -9.08
C ALA A 150 -11.26 0.31 -9.44
N ASN A 151 -10.67 1.31 -8.78
CA ASN A 151 -10.86 2.73 -9.08
C ASN A 151 -9.81 3.27 -10.07
N GLY A 152 -8.89 2.42 -10.55
CA GLY A 152 -7.82 2.80 -11.46
C GLY A 152 -6.64 3.50 -10.77
N ILE A 153 -6.52 3.39 -9.46
CA ILE A 153 -5.42 3.96 -8.69
C ILE A 153 -4.34 2.88 -8.52
N SER A 154 -3.11 3.25 -8.80
CA SER A 154 -1.96 2.33 -8.68
C SER A 154 -1.33 2.42 -7.29
N TRP A 155 -0.98 1.26 -6.76
CA TRP A 155 -0.47 1.08 -5.41
C TRP A 155 0.74 0.15 -5.41
N VAL A 156 1.60 0.32 -4.40
CA VAL A 156 2.64 -0.66 -4.07
C VAL A 156 2.54 -1.06 -2.61
N ARG A 157 2.47 -2.36 -2.35
CA ARG A 157 2.62 -2.96 -1.03
C ARG A 157 4.07 -3.36 -0.89
N ARG A 158 4.82 -2.61 -0.09
CA ARG A 158 6.25 -2.83 0.17
C ARG A 158 6.50 -4.13 0.94
N GLY A 159 7.69 -4.68 0.81
CA GLY A 159 8.08 -5.88 1.53
C GLY A 159 8.03 -5.79 3.06
N ASN A 160 8.02 -4.58 3.63
CA ASN A 160 7.82 -4.31 5.05
C ASN A 160 6.33 -4.12 5.44
N GLY A 161 5.40 -4.26 4.50
CA GLY A 161 3.97 -4.13 4.71
C GLY A 161 3.37 -2.75 4.48
N TRP A 162 4.19 -1.71 4.25
CA TRP A 162 3.67 -0.37 3.94
C TRP A 162 2.93 -0.34 2.61
N LEU A 163 1.84 0.42 2.57
CA LEU A 163 1.05 0.66 1.38
C LEU A 163 1.24 2.10 0.92
N GLU A 164 1.75 2.26 -0.29
CA GLU A 164 2.03 3.54 -0.93
C GLU A 164 1.24 3.65 -2.24
N GLU A 165 0.68 4.82 -2.50
CA GLU A 165 0.13 5.17 -3.81
C GLU A 165 1.27 5.53 -4.75
N ILE A 166 1.20 5.04 -5.99
CA ILE A 166 2.18 5.36 -7.03
C ILE A 166 1.50 6.12 -8.17
N SER A 167 2.22 7.09 -8.74
CA SER A 167 1.68 8.01 -9.76
C SER A 167 1.68 7.44 -11.17
N MET A 168 2.13 6.21 -11.35
CA MET A 168 2.26 5.53 -12.64
C MET A 168 1.78 4.08 -12.54
N GLU A 169 1.53 3.46 -13.69
CA GLU A 169 1.15 2.06 -13.76
C GLU A 169 2.24 1.13 -13.21
N PRO A 170 1.89 -0.03 -12.63
CA PRO A 170 2.84 -0.97 -12.04
C PRO A 170 4.00 -1.38 -12.95
N ALA A 171 3.74 -1.57 -14.24
CA ALA A 171 4.77 -1.92 -15.22
C ALA A 171 5.81 -0.81 -15.39
N SER A 172 5.34 0.43 -15.51
CA SER A 172 6.21 1.62 -15.63
C SER A 172 6.97 1.88 -14.34
N PHE A 173 6.32 1.67 -13.19
CA PHE A 173 6.94 1.81 -11.88
C PHE A 173 8.16 0.91 -11.71
N TYR A 174 8.07 -0.33 -12.19
CA TYR A 174 9.21 -1.26 -12.19
C TYR A 174 10.08 -1.19 -13.44
N SER A 175 9.88 -0.22 -14.32
CA SER A 175 10.65 -0.05 -15.57
C SER A 175 10.68 -1.32 -16.43
N LEU A 176 9.55 -2.04 -16.51
CA LEU A 176 9.46 -3.27 -17.28
C LEU A 176 9.36 -2.98 -18.79
N PRO A 177 10.11 -3.72 -19.62
CA PRO A 177 9.99 -3.61 -21.06
C PRO A 177 8.64 -4.18 -21.55
N LEU A 178 8.05 -3.53 -22.53
CA LEU A 178 6.84 -4.01 -23.19
C LEU A 178 7.20 -4.83 -24.44
N PRO A 179 6.39 -5.84 -24.82
CA PRO A 179 5.19 -6.32 -24.15
C PRO A 179 5.50 -7.19 -22.91
N LEU A 180 4.61 -7.13 -21.91
CA LEU A 180 4.73 -7.97 -20.71
C LEU A 180 4.30 -9.41 -20.98
N THR A 181 4.99 -10.35 -20.34
CA THR A 181 4.54 -11.74 -20.28
C THR A 181 3.75 -11.95 -18.99
N TRP A 182 2.47 -12.28 -19.14
CA TRP A 182 1.58 -12.52 -18.02
C TRP A 182 1.54 -13.99 -17.64
N TYR A 183 1.83 -14.32 -16.39
CA TYR A 183 1.90 -15.71 -15.90
C TYR A 183 0.61 -16.15 -15.20
N GLY A 184 -0.20 -15.18 -14.75
CA GLY A 184 -1.38 -15.47 -13.94
C GLY A 184 -1.03 -15.94 -12.52
N CYS A 185 -2.06 -16.35 -11.79
CA CYS A 185 -1.92 -16.97 -10.48
C CYS A 185 -2.76 -18.24 -10.41
N LYS A 186 -2.37 -19.16 -9.52
CA LYS A 186 -3.11 -20.40 -9.28
C LYS A 186 -3.91 -20.26 -7.97
N LYS A 187 -5.13 -20.81 -7.95
CA LYS A 187 -5.97 -20.77 -6.75
C LYS A 187 -5.32 -21.60 -5.64
N LEU A 188 -5.25 -21.03 -4.46
CA LEU A 188 -4.79 -21.75 -3.27
C LEU A 188 -5.94 -22.65 -2.81
N THR A 189 -5.79 -23.96 -2.97
CA THR A 189 -6.68 -24.97 -2.37
C THR A 189 -6.06 -25.45 -1.09
N GLU A 190 -6.86 -25.56 -0.04
CA GLU A 190 -6.47 -26.08 1.29
C GLU A 190 -5.93 -27.50 1.21
#